data_259de1c923373401f02c184b77fb963d
#
_entry.id   259de1c923373401f02c184b77fb963d
#
_cell.length_a   1.000
_cell.length_b   1.000
_cell.length_c   1.000
_cell.angle_alpha   90.00
_cell.angle_beta   90.00
_cell.angle_gamma   90.00
#
_symmetry.space_group_name_H-M   'P 1'
#
loop_
_entity.id
_entity.type
_entity.pdbx_description
1 polymer ?
#
loop_
_entity_poly.entity_id
_entity_poly.type
_entity_poly.pdbx_seq_one_letter_code
_entity_poly.pdbx_strand_id
1 'polypeptide(L)'
;LYSSLGELMSSAFSGWHAAVLTSEIELGKAIGLRARKRHRFHNGRLDLHCLQFELNDENQFRPFNRDTKPYAELSGSQRPDAATGLPTLSEGAKAVANRLRKNQRRLKGWLAAEGVTCFRVYDADIPEYAAAIDFYNGAIHVAEYAAPQEVPEEKSMARLEELLDAVQVVFKISDRRE
;
A
#
# COMPACT_ATOMS: atom_id res chain seq x y z
N LEU A 1 1.18 -5.03 7.09
CA LEU A 1 2.13 -4.52 6.11
C LEU A 1 3.57 -4.91 6.42
N TYR A 2 4.16 -4.49 7.55
CA TYR A 2 5.57 -4.77 7.85
C TYR A 2 5.85 -6.26 8.09
N SER A 3 4.95 -6.99 8.72
CA SER A 3 5.08 -8.46 8.88
C SER A 3 4.98 -9.18 7.54
N SER A 4 4.04 -8.77 6.68
CA SER A 4 3.91 -9.33 5.33
C SER A 4 5.12 -8.99 4.46
N LEU A 5 5.73 -7.82 4.65
CA LEU A 5 7.00 -7.48 4.00
C LEU A 5 8.11 -8.44 4.45
N GLY A 6 8.23 -8.72 5.74
CA GLY A 6 9.22 -9.67 6.26
C GLY A 6 9.02 -11.09 5.75
N GLU A 7 7.77 -11.56 5.67
CA GLU A 7 7.41 -12.85 5.07
C GLU A 7 7.83 -12.93 3.60
N LEU A 8 7.50 -11.89 2.82
CA LEU A 8 7.87 -11.80 1.42
C LEU A 8 9.39 -11.78 1.24
N MET A 9 10.09 -10.96 2.03
CA MET A 9 11.55 -10.88 1.98
C MET A 9 12.20 -12.24 2.25
N SER A 10 11.70 -12.97 3.25
CA SER A 10 12.24 -14.31 3.60
C SER A 10 11.91 -15.38 2.57
N SER A 11 10.70 -15.35 2.00
CA SER A 11 10.25 -16.42 1.09
C SER A 11 10.69 -16.23 -0.35
N ALA A 12 10.68 -14.98 -0.86
CA ALA A 12 10.90 -14.72 -2.28
C ALA A 12 12.31 -14.20 -2.60
N PHE A 13 13.07 -13.74 -1.58
CA PHE A 13 14.35 -13.08 -1.79
C PHE A 13 15.49 -13.70 -0.98
N SER A 14 15.45 -15.02 -0.74
CA SER A 14 16.55 -15.75 -0.07
C SER A 14 17.89 -15.51 -0.77
N GLY A 15 18.95 -15.23 0.00
CA GLY A 15 20.28 -14.90 -0.51
C GLY A 15 20.49 -13.44 -0.88
N TRP A 16 19.47 -12.59 -0.77
CA TRP A 16 19.57 -11.15 -1.07
C TRP A 16 19.95 -10.34 0.17
N HIS A 17 20.41 -9.12 -0.10
CA HIS A 17 20.54 -8.07 0.91
C HIS A 17 19.38 -7.08 0.73
N ALA A 18 18.72 -6.73 1.82
CA ALA A 18 17.64 -5.76 1.81
C ALA A 18 17.93 -4.60 2.77
N ALA A 19 17.41 -3.43 2.46
CA ALA A 19 17.45 -2.27 3.34
C ALA A 19 16.05 -1.65 3.44
N VAL A 20 15.60 -1.38 4.66
CA VAL A 20 14.32 -0.72 4.94
C VAL A 20 14.59 0.59 5.67
N LEU A 21 14.05 1.69 5.13
CA LEU A 21 14.10 3.00 5.74
C LEU A 21 12.78 3.28 6.46
N THR A 22 12.85 3.61 7.75
CA THR A 22 11.67 3.90 8.58
C THR A 22 11.97 5.03 9.56
N SER A 23 10.96 5.86 9.86
CA SER A 23 11.01 6.82 10.96
C SER A 23 10.71 6.17 12.32
N GLU A 24 9.99 5.03 12.30
CA GLU A 24 9.54 4.34 13.49
C GLU A 24 10.26 3.00 13.67
N ILE A 25 11.10 2.89 14.69
CA ILE A 25 11.90 1.69 14.93
C ILE A 25 11.04 0.46 15.27
N GLU A 26 9.88 0.68 15.89
CA GLU A 26 8.96 -0.40 16.24
C GLU A 26 8.33 -1.04 14.98
N LEU A 27 8.07 -0.24 13.94
CA LEU A 27 7.65 -0.77 12.64
C LEU A 27 8.75 -1.61 12.00
N GLY A 28 10.02 -1.19 12.16
CA GLY A 28 11.15 -2.00 11.74
C GLY A 28 11.24 -3.35 12.45
N LYS A 29 10.90 -3.40 13.75
CA LYS A 29 10.83 -4.65 14.51
C LYS A 29 9.67 -5.55 14.05
N ALA A 30 8.55 -4.93 13.62
CA ALA A 30 7.39 -5.64 13.11
C ALA A 30 7.65 -6.41 11.80
N ILE A 31 8.76 -6.14 11.09
CA ILE A 31 9.22 -6.95 9.95
C ILE A 31 9.49 -8.41 10.38
N GLY A 32 9.86 -8.63 11.66
CA GLY A 32 10.13 -9.98 12.18
C GLY A 32 11.47 -10.57 11.77
N LEU A 33 12.30 -9.81 11.05
CA LEU A 33 13.66 -10.20 10.67
C LEU A 33 14.70 -9.51 11.56
N ARG A 34 15.82 -10.19 11.81
CA ARG A 34 16.94 -9.62 12.54
C ARG A 34 17.78 -8.73 11.61
N ALA A 35 17.77 -7.41 11.84
CA ALA A 35 18.63 -6.50 11.12
C ALA A 35 20.12 -6.76 11.48
N ARG A 36 20.97 -6.90 10.44
CA ARG A 36 22.43 -7.03 10.59
C ARG A 36 23.07 -5.71 11.01
N LYS A 37 22.61 -4.59 10.41
CA LYS A 37 23.09 -3.24 10.71
C LYS A 37 21.92 -2.27 10.78
N ARG A 38 22.09 -1.24 11.58
CA ARG A 38 21.17 -0.10 11.68
C ARG A 38 21.96 1.18 11.55
N HIS A 39 21.55 2.03 10.62
CA HIS A 39 22.10 3.38 10.48
C HIS A 39 21.00 4.38 10.82
N ARG A 40 21.38 5.48 11.46
CA ARG A 40 20.48 6.60 11.76
C ARG A 40 20.83 7.74 10.81
N PHE A 41 19.80 8.32 10.22
CA PHE A 41 19.89 9.46 9.34
C PHE A 41 18.96 10.57 9.82
N HIS A 42 19.29 11.79 9.48
CA HIS A 42 18.43 12.94 9.70
C HIS A 42 18.04 13.51 8.35
N ASN A 43 16.75 13.72 8.14
CA ASN A 43 16.21 14.42 6.98
C ASN A 43 15.36 15.59 7.48
N GLY A 44 15.98 16.75 7.61
CA GLY A 44 15.36 17.91 8.24
C GLY A 44 15.01 17.62 9.70
N ARG A 45 13.71 17.58 10.01
CA ARG A 45 13.19 17.28 11.37
C ARG A 45 12.90 15.80 11.62
N LEU A 46 13.07 14.95 10.60
CA LEU A 46 12.79 13.53 10.70
C LEU A 46 14.04 12.75 11.05
N ASP A 47 13.95 11.95 12.12
CA ASP A 47 14.92 10.90 12.43
C ASP A 47 14.52 9.64 11.65
N LEU A 48 15.43 9.10 10.87
CA LEU A 48 15.22 7.93 10.05
C LEU A 48 16.19 6.82 10.45
N HIS A 49 15.72 5.59 10.41
CA HIS A 49 16.50 4.39 10.62
C HIS A 49 16.56 3.56 9.34
N CYS A 50 17.75 3.29 8.83
CA CYS A 50 17.97 2.32 7.78
C CYS A 50 18.34 0.98 8.42
N LEU A 51 17.48 0.00 8.26
CA LEU A 51 17.65 -1.36 8.73
C LEU A 51 18.16 -2.21 7.59
N GLN A 52 19.34 -2.81 7.72
CA GLN A 52 19.90 -3.70 6.70
C GLN A 52 19.75 -5.15 7.12
N PHE A 53 19.26 -5.98 6.21
CA PHE A 53 19.01 -7.40 6.40
C PHE A 53 19.82 -8.22 5.40
N GLU A 54 20.33 -9.36 5.88
CA GLU A 54 20.77 -10.47 5.02
C GLU A 54 19.64 -11.50 5.02
N LEU A 55 19.10 -11.78 3.86
CA LEU A 55 17.97 -12.68 3.72
C LEU A 55 18.49 -14.11 3.47
N ASN A 56 18.84 -14.78 4.55
CA ASN A 56 19.31 -16.15 4.54
C ASN A 56 18.46 -17.02 5.46
N ASP A 57 18.56 -18.34 5.35
CA ASP A 57 17.75 -19.29 6.11
C ASP A 57 18.02 -19.24 7.63
N GLU A 58 19.13 -18.62 8.07
CA GLU A 58 19.49 -18.44 9.47
C GLU A 58 18.75 -17.25 10.13
N ASN A 59 18.18 -16.35 9.36
CA ASN A 59 17.36 -15.23 9.84
C ASN A 59 15.93 -15.69 10.09
N GLN A 60 15.75 -16.51 11.14
CA GLN A 60 14.44 -17.05 11.50
C GLN A 60 13.41 -15.93 11.66
N PHE A 61 12.40 -16.00 10.81
CA PHE A 61 11.17 -15.24 10.93
C PHE A 61 10.48 -15.57 12.25
N ARG A 62 10.23 -14.58 13.09
CA ARG A 62 9.32 -14.72 14.23
C ARG A 62 7.95 -14.28 13.78
N PRO A 63 6.95 -15.19 13.73
CA PRO A 63 5.61 -14.78 13.35
C PRO A 63 5.11 -13.71 14.33
N PHE A 64 4.70 -12.58 13.77
CA PHE A 64 4.02 -11.53 14.53
C PHE A 64 2.63 -12.07 14.92
N ASN A 65 2.27 -11.94 16.22
CA ASN A 65 0.97 -12.41 16.68
C ASN A 65 -0.14 -11.50 16.09
N ARG A 66 -0.95 -12.06 15.18
CA ARG A 66 -2.08 -11.37 14.55
C ARG A 66 -3.33 -11.47 15.45
N ASP A 67 -3.33 -10.77 16.58
CA ASP A 67 -4.56 -10.56 17.37
C ASP A 67 -5.33 -9.31 16.90
N THR A 68 -4.97 -8.72 15.76
CA THR A 68 -5.75 -7.65 15.12
C THR A 68 -6.81 -8.28 14.23
N LYS A 69 -8.09 -7.96 14.52
CA LYS A 69 -9.24 -8.38 13.69
C LYS A 69 -9.01 -7.98 12.24
N PRO A 70 -9.30 -8.86 11.27
CA PRO A 70 -9.19 -8.52 9.85
C PRO A 70 -10.03 -7.29 9.54
N TYR A 71 -9.49 -6.35 8.79
CA TYR A 71 -10.16 -5.11 8.33
C TYR A 71 -11.51 -5.39 7.65
N ALA A 72 -11.65 -6.55 6.99
CA ALA A 72 -12.89 -7.02 6.37
C ALA A 72 -14.09 -7.14 7.33
N GLU A 73 -13.87 -7.22 8.65
CA GLU A 73 -14.95 -7.25 9.64
C GLU A 73 -15.45 -5.85 10.05
N LEU A 74 -14.68 -4.81 9.73
CA LEU A 74 -15.00 -3.41 10.08
C LEU A 74 -15.68 -2.65 8.95
N SER A 75 -15.58 -3.12 7.69
CA SER A 75 -16.14 -2.46 6.54
C SER A 75 -17.50 -3.05 6.18
N GLY A 76 -18.56 -2.24 6.30
CA GLY A 76 -19.88 -2.54 5.73
C GLY A 76 -19.84 -2.43 4.19
N SER A 77 -19.01 -3.25 3.54
CA SER A 77 -18.83 -3.22 2.10
C SER A 77 -20.15 -3.51 1.37
N GLN A 78 -20.54 -2.62 0.46
CA GLN A 78 -21.61 -2.86 -0.47
C GLN A 78 -21.28 -4.12 -1.29
N ARG A 79 -22.29 -5.01 -1.44
CA ARG A 79 -22.12 -6.30 -2.14
C ARG A 79 -21.58 -6.07 -3.56
N PRO A 80 -20.61 -6.89 -4.01
CA PRO A 80 -20.11 -6.81 -5.38
C PRO A 80 -21.25 -7.05 -6.38
N ASP A 81 -21.17 -6.39 -7.53
CA ASP A 81 -22.08 -6.62 -8.65
C ASP A 81 -21.98 -8.09 -9.09
N ALA A 82 -23.10 -8.81 -9.05
CA ALA A 82 -23.15 -10.26 -9.23
C ALA A 82 -22.64 -10.74 -10.61
N ALA A 83 -22.52 -9.82 -11.58
CA ALA A 83 -22.07 -10.15 -12.95
C ALA A 83 -20.56 -10.05 -13.15
N THR A 84 -19.85 -9.18 -12.40
CA THR A 84 -18.43 -8.89 -12.63
C THR A 84 -17.54 -9.17 -11.41
N GLY A 85 -18.11 -9.39 -10.23
CA GLY A 85 -17.37 -9.50 -8.96
C GLY A 85 -16.73 -8.19 -8.51
N LEU A 86 -16.99 -7.08 -9.23
CA LEU A 86 -16.46 -5.75 -8.91
C LEU A 86 -17.49 -4.93 -8.12
N PRO A 87 -17.05 -4.02 -7.22
CA PRO A 87 -17.95 -3.21 -6.42
C PRO A 87 -18.74 -2.20 -7.27
N THR A 88 -19.94 -1.86 -6.82
CA THR A 88 -20.73 -0.74 -7.37
C THR A 88 -20.19 0.56 -6.80
N LEU A 89 -19.76 1.48 -7.67
CA LEU A 89 -19.15 2.73 -7.26
C LEU A 89 -20.17 3.74 -6.73
N SER A 90 -19.91 4.27 -5.54
CA SER A 90 -20.52 5.50 -5.01
C SER A 90 -20.14 6.73 -5.87
N GLU A 91 -20.75 7.88 -5.63
CA GLU A 91 -20.37 9.11 -6.34
C GLU A 91 -18.92 9.53 -6.02
N GLY A 92 -18.47 9.36 -4.78
CA GLY A 92 -17.08 9.60 -4.38
C GLY A 92 -16.11 8.65 -5.09
N ALA A 93 -16.40 7.36 -5.08
CA ALA A 93 -15.60 6.36 -5.78
C ALA A 93 -15.57 6.59 -7.30
N LYS A 94 -16.68 7.07 -7.91
CA LYS A 94 -16.69 7.47 -9.33
C LYS A 94 -15.75 8.64 -9.62
N ALA A 95 -15.69 9.64 -8.73
CA ALA A 95 -14.77 10.76 -8.88
C ALA A 95 -13.31 10.28 -8.87
N VAL A 96 -12.95 9.41 -7.92
CA VAL A 96 -11.61 8.78 -7.86
C VAL A 96 -11.34 7.95 -9.10
N ALA A 97 -12.27 7.10 -9.53
CA ALA A 97 -12.12 6.27 -10.73
C ALA A 97 -11.87 7.10 -11.99
N ASN A 98 -12.59 8.22 -12.15
CA ASN A 98 -12.41 9.14 -13.27
C ASN A 98 -11.02 9.81 -13.24
N ARG A 99 -10.54 10.19 -12.05
CA ARG A 99 -9.19 10.74 -11.85
C ARG A 99 -8.12 9.72 -12.22
N LEU A 100 -8.23 8.48 -11.75
CA LEU A 100 -7.32 7.39 -12.10
C LEU A 100 -7.24 7.15 -13.60
N ARG A 101 -8.40 7.06 -14.29
CA ARG A 101 -8.45 6.89 -15.74
C ARG A 101 -7.82 8.07 -16.49
N LYS A 102 -7.98 9.31 -16.00
CA LYS A 102 -7.34 10.49 -16.57
C LYS A 102 -5.83 10.42 -16.42
N ASN A 103 -5.33 10.04 -15.26
CA ASN A 103 -3.89 9.90 -15.00
C ASN A 103 -3.27 8.78 -15.84
N GLN A 104 -3.91 7.61 -15.94
CA GLN A 104 -3.47 6.52 -16.83
C GLN A 104 -3.34 6.98 -18.28
N ARG A 105 -4.34 7.71 -18.80
CA ARG A 105 -4.30 8.25 -20.16
C ARG A 105 -3.14 9.21 -20.36
N ARG A 106 -2.88 10.09 -19.38
CA ARG A 106 -1.77 11.06 -19.42
C ARG A 106 -0.41 10.36 -19.43
N LEU A 107 -0.26 9.30 -18.64
CA LEU A 107 1.00 8.58 -18.49
C LEU A 107 1.28 7.58 -19.62
N LYS A 108 0.24 7.08 -20.29
CA LYS A 108 0.32 5.97 -21.26
C LYS A 108 1.42 6.13 -22.32
N GLY A 109 1.54 7.31 -22.91
CA GLY A 109 2.54 7.55 -23.96
C GLY A 109 3.96 7.46 -23.46
N TRP A 110 4.24 8.10 -22.32
CA TRP A 110 5.55 8.08 -21.68
C TRP A 110 5.91 6.66 -21.18
N LEU A 111 5.00 5.98 -20.51
CA LEU A 111 5.23 4.61 -20.02
C LEU A 111 5.61 3.66 -21.16
N ALA A 112 4.92 3.77 -22.30
CA ALA A 112 5.20 2.94 -23.46
C ALA A 112 6.55 3.29 -24.11
N ALA A 113 6.89 4.58 -24.22
CA ALA A 113 8.15 5.03 -24.82
C ALA A 113 9.38 4.60 -23.99
N GLU A 114 9.29 4.67 -22.66
CA GLU A 114 10.41 4.39 -21.77
C GLU A 114 10.40 2.95 -21.22
N GLY A 115 9.40 2.12 -21.58
CA GLY A 115 9.26 0.75 -21.07
C GLY A 115 9.05 0.67 -19.55
N VAL A 116 8.44 1.71 -18.96
CA VAL A 116 8.24 1.78 -17.49
C VAL A 116 7.08 0.89 -17.08
N THR A 117 7.34 -0.02 -16.14
CA THR A 117 6.35 -0.96 -15.60
C THR A 117 5.98 -0.70 -14.14
N CYS A 118 6.69 0.20 -13.45
CA CYS A 118 6.45 0.58 -12.06
C CYS A 118 6.36 2.11 -11.95
N PHE A 119 5.19 2.63 -11.53
CA PHE A 119 4.96 4.08 -11.49
C PHE A 119 3.83 4.44 -10.53
N ARG A 120 3.86 5.69 -10.04
CA ARG A 120 2.76 6.27 -9.28
C ARG A 120 1.68 6.78 -10.23
N VAL A 121 0.46 6.30 -10.04
CA VAL A 121 -0.70 6.69 -10.86
C VAL A 121 -1.57 7.74 -10.19
N TYR A 122 -1.49 7.88 -8.86
CA TYR A 122 -2.27 8.83 -8.07
C TYR A 122 -1.48 9.25 -6.83
N ASP A 123 -1.55 10.53 -6.48
CA ASP A 123 -0.88 11.10 -5.32
C ASP A 123 -1.72 12.23 -4.73
N ALA A 124 -2.70 11.88 -3.90
CA ALA A 124 -3.62 12.83 -3.26
C ALA A 124 -4.24 13.86 -4.24
N ASP A 125 -4.49 13.46 -5.49
CA ASP A 125 -5.03 14.35 -6.53
C ASP A 125 -6.42 14.94 -6.20
N ILE A 126 -7.15 14.29 -5.31
CA ILE A 126 -8.41 14.75 -4.73
C ILE A 126 -8.19 14.85 -3.22
N PRO A 127 -8.29 16.05 -2.63
CA PRO A 127 -7.92 16.28 -1.22
C PRO A 127 -8.65 15.39 -0.21
N GLU A 128 -9.91 15.02 -0.51
CA GLU A 128 -10.72 14.16 0.34
C GLU A 128 -10.27 12.69 0.33
N TYR A 129 -9.51 12.30 -0.69
CA TYR A 129 -8.98 10.94 -0.88
C TYR A 129 -7.45 10.98 -0.86
N ALA A 130 -6.91 11.31 0.30
CA ALA A 130 -5.49 11.51 0.51
C ALA A 130 -4.74 10.17 0.57
N ALA A 131 -4.29 9.68 -0.58
CA ALA A 131 -3.53 8.43 -0.69
C ALA A 131 -2.53 8.49 -1.84
N ALA A 132 -1.53 7.64 -1.78
CA ALA A 132 -0.67 7.30 -2.91
C ALA A 132 -1.12 5.96 -3.51
N ILE A 133 -1.20 5.87 -4.84
CA ILE A 133 -1.49 4.63 -5.55
C ILE A 133 -0.37 4.36 -6.55
N ASP A 134 0.34 3.28 -6.31
CA ASP A 134 1.48 2.85 -7.10
C ASP A 134 1.16 1.56 -7.87
N PHE A 135 1.57 1.53 -9.14
CA PHE A 135 1.48 0.35 -9.99
C PHE A 135 2.85 -0.33 -10.08
N TYR A 136 2.90 -1.63 -9.81
CA TYR A 136 4.10 -2.45 -9.87
C TYR A 136 3.86 -3.66 -10.76
N ASN A 137 4.08 -3.51 -12.06
CA ASN A 137 4.02 -4.59 -13.04
C ASN A 137 2.79 -5.53 -12.89
N GLY A 138 1.60 -4.95 -12.75
CA GLY A 138 0.33 -5.68 -12.59
C GLY A 138 -0.22 -5.72 -11.16
N ALA A 139 0.60 -5.45 -10.14
CA ALA A 139 0.15 -5.26 -8.77
C ALA A 139 -0.12 -3.79 -8.46
N ILE A 140 -1.06 -3.53 -7.57
CA ILE A 140 -1.38 -2.18 -7.08
C ILE A 140 -1.08 -2.13 -5.58
N HIS A 141 -0.37 -1.09 -5.18
CA HIS A 141 -0.17 -0.73 -3.79
C HIS A 141 -0.89 0.58 -3.50
N VAL A 142 -1.68 0.60 -2.43
CA VAL A 142 -2.39 1.78 -1.94
C VAL A 142 -1.86 2.12 -0.56
N ALA A 143 -1.38 3.35 -0.39
CA ALA A 143 -0.93 3.87 0.90
C ALA A 143 -1.73 5.12 1.24
N GLU A 144 -2.56 5.06 2.28
CA GLU A 144 -3.29 6.22 2.79
C GLU A 144 -2.35 7.16 3.53
N TYR A 145 -2.50 8.46 3.29
CA TYR A 145 -1.86 9.49 4.12
C TYR A 145 -2.67 9.70 5.40
N ALA A 146 -1.98 10.00 6.48
CA ALA A 146 -2.64 10.27 7.76
C ALA A 146 -3.68 11.40 7.60
N ALA A 147 -4.92 11.10 7.98
CA ALA A 147 -5.98 12.09 7.97
C ALA A 147 -5.69 13.20 9.00
N PRO A 148 -6.05 14.48 8.71
CA PRO A 148 -6.02 15.53 9.71
C PRO A 148 -6.87 15.16 10.94
N GLN A 149 -6.45 15.62 12.13
CA GLN A 149 -7.12 15.30 13.40
C GLN A 149 -8.59 15.74 13.45
N GLU A 150 -8.98 16.72 12.63
CA GLU A 150 -10.34 17.23 12.53
C GLU A 150 -11.28 16.29 11.75
N VAL A 151 -10.74 15.31 11.02
CA VAL A 151 -11.54 14.35 10.24
C VAL A 151 -11.88 13.14 11.12
N PRO A 152 -13.18 12.86 11.37
CA PRO A 152 -13.57 11.66 12.11
C PRO A 152 -13.04 10.39 11.45
N GLU A 153 -12.58 9.44 12.25
CA GLU A 153 -12.02 8.17 11.79
C GLU A 153 -12.98 7.39 10.86
N GLU A 154 -14.26 7.32 11.22
CA GLU A 154 -15.30 6.69 10.40
C GLU A 154 -15.38 7.28 8.99
N LYS A 155 -15.19 8.62 8.87
CA LYS A 155 -15.21 9.30 7.58
C LYS A 155 -13.95 9.01 6.77
N SER A 156 -12.79 8.91 7.43
CA SER A 156 -11.53 8.53 6.79
C SER A 156 -11.63 7.11 6.24
N MET A 157 -12.14 6.17 7.06
CA MET A 157 -12.35 4.78 6.66
C MET A 157 -13.32 4.65 5.48
N ALA A 158 -14.44 5.38 5.49
CA ALA A 158 -15.40 5.35 4.39
C ALA A 158 -14.77 5.86 3.08
N ARG A 159 -13.92 6.90 3.15
CA ARG A 159 -13.20 7.43 1.99
C ARG A 159 -12.15 6.46 1.46
N LEU A 160 -11.46 5.76 2.35
CA LEU A 160 -10.51 4.72 1.96
C LEU A 160 -11.21 3.58 1.21
N GLU A 161 -12.37 3.13 1.70
CA GLU A 161 -13.17 2.11 1.01
C GLU A 161 -13.61 2.58 -0.39
N GLU A 162 -14.12 3.79 -0.53
CA GLU A 162 -14.48 4.36 -1.82
C GLU A 162 -13.29 4.43 -2.80
N LEU A 163 -12.10 4.76 -2.28
CA LEU A 163 -10.86 4.78 -3.05
C LEU A 163 -10.48 3.36 -3.49
N LEU A 164 -10.54 2.38 -2.60
CA LEU A 164 -10.23 0.99 -2.91
C LEU A 164 -11.23 0.40 -3.93
N ASP A 165 -12.51 0.71 -3.82
CA ASP A 165 -13.53 0.32 -4.81
C ASP A 165 -13.22 0.90 -6.20
N ALA A 166 -12.83 2.18 -6.25
CA ALA A 166 -12.42 2.82 -7.49
C ALA A 166 -11.19 2.14 -8.12
N VAL A 167 -10.20 1.77 -7.31
CA VAL A 167 -9.00 1.03 -7.74
C VAL A 167 -9.38 -0.32 -8.33
N GLN A 168 -10.21 -1.10 -7.62
CA GLN A 168 -10.66 -2.42 -8.11
C GLN A 168 -11.34 -2.32 -9.48
N VAL A 169 -12.25 -1.37 -9.64
CA VAL A 169 -12.98 -1.19 -10.91
C VAL A 169 -12.07 -0.71 -12.04
N VAL A 170 -11.14 0.23 -11.77
CA VAL A 170 -10.29 0.80 -12.81
C VAL A 170 -9.23 -0.20 -13.27
N PHE A 171 -8.64 -0.95 -12.36
CA PHE A 171 -7.58 -1.92 -12.66
C PHE A 171 -8.09 -3.36 -12.83
N LYS A 172 -9.41 -3.59 -12.66
CA LYS A 172 -10.06 -4.91 -12.77
C LYS A 172 -9.46 -5.95 -11.82
N ILE A 173 -9.24 -5.54 -10.58
CA ILE A 173 -8.70 -6.40 -9.53
C ILE A 173 -9.89 -7.00 -8.76
N SER A 174 -10.01 -8.32 -8.77
CA SER A 174 -11.06 -9.05 -8.03
C SER A 174 -10.64 -9.45 -6.62
N ASP A 175 -9.35 -9.43 -6.32
CA ASP A 175 -8.78 -9.87 -5.05
C ASP A 175 -8.03 -8.72 -4.36
N ARG A 176 -8.44 -8.40 -3.13
CA ARG A 176 -7.72 -7.49 -2.24
C ARG A 176 -6.86 -8.32 -1.31
N ARG A 177 -5.55 -8.06 -1.30
CA ARG A 177 -4.63 -8.60 -0.30
C ARG A 177 -4.11 -7.45 0.52
N GLU A 178 -4.23 -7.57 1.84
CA GLU A 178 -3.68 -6.63 2.82
C GLU A 178 -2.22 -6.97 3.16
#